data_1a23103937bf939e301efb8cabfb03d6
#
_entry.id   1a23103937bf939e301efb8cabfb03d6
#
_cell.length_a   1.000
_cell.length_b   1.000
_cell.length_c   1.000
_cell.angle_alpha   90.00
_cell.angle_beta   90.00
_cell.angle_gamma   90.00
#
_symmetry.space_group_name_H-M   'P 1'
#
loop_
_entity.id
_entity.type
_entity.pdbx_description
1 polymer ?
#
loop_
_entity_poly.entity_id
_entity_poly.type
_entity_poly.pdbx_seq_one_letter_code
_entity_poly.pdbx_strand_id
1 'polypeptide(L)'
;MNETIVVLGAGVSGLTSALLLSRDKRNTITVVAKHMPGDLDGEYASPFAGANVMPMATSDESQWERETWAELKRLCQEVPASGIHFQKCQVHRRNKDISMNSDVPKGPFDTNPWFKDMFDDFRELPQDKVLPGCDGASEFTSVCINTAIYLPWLVGQLLENGVQLKRGVVSDIREAKRLSHTGRPATLIINATGLGSYKLGGVKDTNMYPARGQVIVVRNEVDSMLFVSGTEDGANEAVYAMNRAAGGGAILGGTFEAGTWDTQPDPTTALRIMSRIVKVRPDIAGGEGVAGLSVVRHAAGLRPYRHGGARVEAEKMDDMTTVVHNYGHGGWGYQGSYGCAKSVVEIVDKVREGRTRAKL
;
A
#
# COMPACT_ATOMS: atom_id res chain seq x y z
N MET A 1 3.74 18.31 -26.07
CA MET A 1 3.94 17.14 -26.95
C MET A 1 3.05 16.02 -26.44
N ASN A 2 2.58 15.14 -27.34
CA ASN A 2 1.84 13.95 -26.95
C ASN A 2 2.83 12.88 -26.48
N GLU A 3 2.56 12.26 -25.34
CA GLU A 3 3.42 11.21 -24.78
C GLU A 3 2.79 9.82 -25.00
N THR A 4 3.63 8.87 -25.36
CA THR A 4 3.29 7.46 -25.35
C THR A 4 3.90 6.85 -24.10
N ILE A 5 3.04 6.44 -23.15
CA ILE A 5 3.46 6.01 -21.82
C ILE A 5 3.16 4.52 -21.65
N VAL A 6 4.15 3.78 -21.18
CA VAL A 6 3.95 2.40 -20.71
C VAL A 6 4.17 2.34 -19.21
N VAL A 7 3.18 1.89 -18.47
CA VAL A 7 3.25 1.67 -17.03
C VAL A 7 3.47 0.19 -16.78
N LEU A 8 4.56 -0.15 -16.10
CA LEU A 8 4.87 -1.52 -15.70
C LEU A 8 4.41 -1.77 -14.27
N GLY A 9 3.46 -2.68 -14.11
CA GLY A 9 2.85 -3.06 -12.84
C GLY A 9 1.43 -2.52 -12.66
N ALA A 10 0.52 -3.40 -12.23
CA ALA A 10 -0.88 -3.11 -11.94
C ALA A 10 -1.22 -3.23 -10.45
N GLY A 11 -0.24 -2.98 -9.57
CA GLY A 11 -0.46 -2.72 -8.16
C GLY A 11 -0.99 -1.31 -7.92
N VAL A 12 -1.28 -0.97 -6.68
CA VAL A 12 -1.83 0.35 -6.31
C VAL A 12 -0.97 1.50 -6.85
N SER A 13 0.36 1.41 -6.78
CA SER A 13 1.26 2.47 -7.27
C SER A 13 1.16 2.68 -8.78
N GLY A 14 1.15 1.58 -9.56
CA GLY A 14 1.06 1.64 -11.02
C GLY A 14 -0.30 2.13 -11.50
N LEU A 15 -1.38 1.59 -10.93
CA LEU A 15 -2.76 1.98 -11.31
C LEU A 15 -3.05 3.45 -10.94
N THR A 16 -2.63 3.90 -9.75
CA THR A 16 -2.82 5.31 -9.33
C THR A 16 -1.99 6.26 -10.19
N SER A 17 -0.74 5.90 -10.52
CA SER A 17 0.09 6.70 -11.44
C SER A 17 -0.53 6.80 -12.83
N ALA A 18 -1.00 5.67 -13.39
CA ALA A 18 -1.69 5.65 -14.67
C ALA A 18 -2.96 6.51 -14.63
N LEU A 19 -3.74 6.44 -13.54
CA LEU A 19 -4.95 7.23 -13.36
C LEU A 19 -4.67 8.74 -13.38
N LEU A 20 -3.70 9.22 -12.61
CA LEU A 20 -3.38 10.64 -12.60
C LEU A 20 -2.81 11.11 -13.95
N LEU A 21 -1.94 10.32 -14.57
CA LEU A 21 -1.39 10.62 -15.90
C LEU A 21 -2.47 10.63 -16.99
N SER A 22 -3.54 9.81 -16.87
CA SER A 22 -4.63 9.73 -17.87
C SER A 22 -5.57 10.93 -17.86
N ARG A 23 -5.51 11.77 -16.81
CA ARG A 23 -6.27 13.04 -16.76
C ARG A 23 -5.79 14.03 -17.83
N ASP A 24 -4.52 13.97 -18.20
CA ASP A 24 -3.99 14.72 -19.35
C ASP A 24 -4.24 13.94 -20.66
N LYS A 25 -5.16 14.42 -21.48
CA LYS A 25 -5.55 13.78 -22.74
C LYS A 25 -4.46 13.75 -23.82
N ARG A 26 -3.33 14.41 -23.59
CA ARG A 26 -2.12 14.29 -24.43
C ARG A 26 -1.39 12.96 -24.23
N ASN A 27 -1.70 12.24 -23.15
CA ASN A 27 -1.09 10.96 -22.82
C ASN A 27 -1.85 9.80 -23.45
N THR A 28 -1.12 8.92 -24.10
CA THR A 28 -1.61 7.61 -24.55
C THR A 28 -0.95 6.55 -23.66
N ILE A 29 -1.74 5.86 -22.84
CA ILE A 29 -1.22 5.03 -21.75
C ILE A 29 -1.56 3.56 -21.98
N THR A 30 -0.56 2.69 -21.78
CA THR A 30 -0.73 1.23 -21.70
C THR A 30 -0.17 0.75 -20.38
N VAL A 31 -0.97 0.06 -19.58
CA VAL A 31 -0.50 -0.65 -18.38
C VAL A 31 -0.17 -2.09 -18.76
N VAL A 32 1.04 -2.52 -18.45
CA VAL A 32 1.49 -3.92 -18.68
C VAL A 32 1.92 -4.52 -17.36
N ALA A 33 1.36 -5.67 -16.99
CA ALA A 33 1.70 -6.31 -15.73
C ALA A 33 1.56 -7.83 -15.76
N LYS A 34 2.43 -8.52 -15.02
CA LYS A 34 2.35 -9.97 -14.77
C LYS A 34 1.06 -10.31 -14.00
N HIS A 35 0.77 -9.55 -12.95
CA HIS A 35 -0.40 -9.71 -12.10
C HIS A 35 -1.37 -8.54 -12.29
N MET A 36 -2.66 -8.84 -12.28
CA MET A 36 -3.75 -7.87 -12.42
C MET A 36 -4.68 -7.93 -11.20
N PRO A 37 -5.48 -6.89 -10.94
CA PRO A 37 -6.53 -6.95 -9.93
C PRO A 37 -7.39 -8.20 -10.07
N GLY A 38 -7.55 -8.92 -8.94
CA GLY A 38 -8.16 -10.25 -8.89
C GLY A 38 -7.16 -11.39 -8.69
N ASP A 39 -5.89 -11.22 -9.06
CA ASP A 39 -4.86 -12.22 -8.77
C ASP A 39 -4.46 -12.19 -7.29
N LEU A 40 -4.11 -13.36 -6.75
CA LEU A 40 -3.69 -13.58 -5.36
C LEU A 40 -2.33 -14.27 -5.28
N ASP A 41 -1.35 -13.74 -6.01
CA ASP A 41 0.04 -14.19 -5.93
C ASP A 41 0.79 -13.40 -4.84
N GLY A 42 1.58 -14.06 -3.99
CA GLY A 42 2.27 -13.41 -2.86
C GLY A 42 3.26 -12.32 -3.26
N GLU A 43 3.84 -12.37 -4.47
CA GLU A 43 4.68 -11.29 -5.01
C GLU A 43 3.85 -10.05 -5.42
N TYR A 44 2.55 -10.20 -5.63
CA TYR A 44 1.60 -9.10 -5.93
C TYR A 44 1.03 -8.54 -4.62
N ALA A 45 1.78 -7.69 -3.94
CA ALA A 45 1.48 -7.25 -2.57
C ALA A 45 0.12 -6.54 -2.41
N SER A 46 -0.36 -5.79 -3.41
CA SER A 46 -1.52 -4.89 -3.28
C SER A 46 -2.81 -5.56 -2.79
N PRO A 47 -3.22 -6.78 -3.21
CA PRO A 47 -4.42 -7.45 -2.72
C PRO A 47 -4.34 -7.91 -1.24
N PHE A 48 -3.11 -8.05 -0.71
CA PHE A 48 -2.88 -8.56 0.65
C PHE A 48 -2.88 -7.45 1.71
N ALA A 49 -2.82 -6.18 1.31
CA ALA A 49 -2.95 -5.05 2.23
C ALA A 49 -4.33 -5.04 2.89
N GLY A 50 -4.44 -4.48 4.10
CA GLY A 50 -5.70 -4.30 4.80
C GLY A 50 -6.81 -3.68 3.94
N ALA A 51 -6.65 -2.49 3.36
CA ALA A 51 -5.65 -1.47 3.60
C ALA A 51 -6.26 -0.33 4.42
N ASN A 52 -5.43 0.57 4.90
CA ASN A 52 -5.89 1.70 5.70
C ASN A 52 -4.92 2.88 5.56
N VAL A 53 -5.26 4.01 6.17
CA VAL A 53 -4.33 5.12 6.41
C VAL A 53 -3.99 5.16 7.89
N MET A 54 -2.77 4.76 8.21
CA MET A 54 -2.11 4.93 9.50
C MET A 54 -0.69 5.41 9.19
N PRO A 55 -0.44 6.74 9.18
CA PRO A 55 0.80 7.29 8.66
C PRO A 55 2.04 6.71 9.33
N MET A 56 2.98 6.28 8.51
CA MET A 56 4.21 5.59 8.94
C MET A 56 5.46 6.29 8.41
N ALA A 57 5.32 7.26 7.50
CA ALA A 57 6.43 7.98 6.94
C ALA A 57 7.22 8.75 8.01
N THR A 58 8.49 9.00 7.72
CA THR A 58 9.27 10.01 8.44
C THR A 58 8.73 11.40 8.10
N SER A 59 9.11 12.43 8.86
CA SER A 59 8.69 13.81 8.58
C SER A 59 9.01 14.25 7.15
N ASP A 60 10.09 13.78 6.57
CA ASP A 60 10.55 14.17 5.23
C ASP A 60 9.70 13.53 4.11
N GLU A 61 9.16 12.32 4.34
CA GLU A 61 8.28 11.61 3.40
C GLU A 61 6.79 11.88 3.66
N SER A 62 6.44 12.61 4.72
CA SER A 62 5.06 12.85 5.17
C SER A 62 4.18 13.54 4.12
N GLN A 63 4.78 14.29 3.17
CA GLN A 63 4.05 14.97 2.10
C GLN A 63 3.23 13.99 1.26
N TRP A 64 3.76 12.83 0.91
CA TRP A 64 3.04 11.84 0.12
C TRP A 64 1.81 11.27 0.85
N GLU A 65 1.94 11.03 2.16
CA GLU A 65 0.81 10.55 2.95
C GLU A 65 -0.26 11.64 3.15
N ARG A 66 0.15 12.89 3.41
CA ARG A 66 -0.77 14.05 3.50
C ARG A 66 -1.59 14.25 2.23
N GLU A 67 -0.93 14.24 1.07
CA GLU A 67 -1.61 14.40 -0.22
C GLU A 67 -2.52 13.22 -0.55
N THR A 68 -2.12 12.01 -0.18
CA THR A 68 -2.93 10.83 -0.35
C THR A 68 -4.15 10.85 0.56
N TRP A 69 -4.01 11.28 1.81
CA TRP A 69 -5.12 11.39 2.75
C TRP A 69 -6.25 12.26 2.21
N ALA A 70 -5.90 13.43 1.67
CA ALA A 70 -6.90 14.35 1.09
C ALA A 70 -7.76 13.67 0.01
N GLU A 71 -7.13 12.90 -0.89
CA GLU A 71 -7.86 12.19 -1.96
C GLU A 71 -8.64 10.98 -1.44
N LEU A 72 -8.08 10.18 -0.53
CA LEU A 72 -8.79 9.03 0.04
C LEU A 72 -9.99 9.47 0.88
N LYS A 73 -9.88 10.58 1.63
CA LYS A 73 -10.99 11.21 2.37
C LYS A 73 -12.10 11.62 1.39
N ARG A 74 -11.75 12.28 0.29
CA ARG A 74 -12.70 12.66 -0.77
C ARG A 74 -13.38 11.44 -1.40
N LEU A 75 -12.62 10.41 -1.79
CA LEU A 75 -13.17 9.18 -2.37
C LEU A 75 -14.13 8.48 -1.41
N CYS A 76 -13.80 8.43 -0.13
CA CYS A 76 -14.66 7.87 0.90
C CYS A 76 -16.01 8.62 0.99
N GLN A 77 -15.98 9.95 0.87
CA GLN A 77 -17.17 10.80 0.99
C GLN A 77 -18.03 10.79 -0.27
N GLU A 78 -17.40 10.82 -1.46
CA GLU A 78 -18.07 11.11 -2.72
C GLU A 78 -18.24 9.89 -3.63
N VAL A 79 -17.43 8.83 -3.43
CA VAL A 79 -17.35 7.69 -4.35
C VAL A 79 -17.45 6.35 -3.60
N PRO A 80 -18.62 5.98 -3.05
CA PRO A 80 -18.79 4.71 -2.32
C PRO A 80 -18.37 3.46 -3.13
N ALA A 81 -18.52 3.51 -4.46
CA ALA A 81 -18.10 2.45 -5.38
C ALA A 81 -16.58 2.16 -5.33
N SER A 82 -15.77 3.07 -4.76
CA SER A 82 -14.34 2.83 -4.56
C SER A 82 -14.03 1.77 -3.49
N GLY A 83 -15.01 1.40 -2.66
CA GLY A 83 -14.80 0.44 -1.56
C GLY A 83 -13.97 1.00 -0.40
N ILE A 84 -13.96 2.33 -0.24
CA ILE A 84 -13.32 3.04 0.87
C ILE A 84 -14.40 3.48 1.85
N HIS A 85 -14.17 3.31 3.15
CA HIS A 85 -15.07 3.80 4.19
C HIS A 85 -14.32 4.35 5.39
N PHE A 86 -14.93 5.27 6.13
CA PHE A 86 -14.38 5.74 7.39
C PHE A 86 -14.47 4.66 8.46
N GLN A 87 -13.42 4.54 9.25
CA GLN A 87 -13.40 3.69 10.42
C GLN A 87 -12.55 4.33 11.52
N LYS A 88 -12.99 4.23 12.78
CA LYS A 88 -12.17 4.60 13.94
C LYS A 88 -10.91 3.75 13.95
N CYS A 89 -9.78 4.37 14.24
CA CYS A 89 -8.48 3.72 14.36
C CYS A 89 -7.95 3.92 15.78
N GLN A 90 -7.73 2.84 16.50
CA GLN A 90 -7.16 2.84 17.85
C GLN A 90 -5.73 2.29 17.80
N VAL A 91 -4.79 3.07 18.27
CA VAL A 91 -3.37 2.73 18.31
C VAL A 91 -2.93 2.63 19.76
N HIS A 92 -2.69 1.42 20.25
CA HIS A 92 -2.28 1.12 21.61
C HIS A 92 -0.76 0.97 21.69
N ARG A 93 -0.14 1.61 22.67
CA ARG A 93 1.30 1.70 22.86
C ARG A 93 1.75 0.96 24.10
N ARG A 94 2.81 0.17 23.98
CA ARG A 94 3.56 -0.40 25.11
C ARG A 94 4.93 0.29 25.15
N ASN A 95 5.26 0.96 26.23
CA ASN A 95 6.51 1.72 26.37
C ASN A 95 7.75 0.85 26.14
N LYS A 96 7.70 -0.42 26.53
CA LYS A 96 8.78 -1.37 26.31
C LYS A 96 9.12 -1.59 24.82
N ASP A 97 8.12 -1.55 23.91
CA ASP A 97 8.36 -1.73 22.48
C ASP A 97 9.01 -0.48 21.87
N ILE A 98 8.60 0.70 22.32
CA ILE A 98 9.09 1.99 21.85
C ILE A 98 10.54 2.24 22.27
N SER A 99 10.91 1.79 23.47
CA SER A 99 12.25 1.97 24.04
C SER A 99 13.27 0.96 23.54
N MET A 100 12.85 -0.24 23.13
CA MET A 100 13.74 -1.34 22.75
C MET A 100 14.10 -1.38 21.25
N ASN A 101 13.33 -0.73 20.36
CA ASN A 101 13.51 -0.77 18.92
C ASN A 101 13.81 0.63 18.37
N SER A 102 15.10 0.98 18.29
CA SER A 102 15.55 2.19 17.57
C SER A 102 15.28 2.13 16.05
N ASP A 103 15.04 0.93 15.48
CA ASP A 103 14.87 0.69 14.06
C ASP A 103 13.39 0.64 13.60
N VAL A 104 12.43 0.55 14.54
CA VAL A 104 11.02 0.69 14.21
C VAL A 104 10.67 2.17 14.14
N PRO A 105 10.12 2.67 13.03
CA PRO A 105 9.61 4.02 12.98
C PRO A 105 8.65 4.25 14.16
N LYS A 106 8.99 5.17 15.06
CA LYS A 106 8.12 5.54 16.19
C LYS A 106 6.77 6.07 15.72
N GLY A 107 6.71 6.51 14.43
CA GLY A 107 5.62 7.12 13.71
C GLY A 107 4.23 6.94 14.34
N PRO A 108 3.53 5.84 14.07
CA PRO A 108 2.16 5.68 14.58
C PRO A 108 2.07 5.44 16.09
N PHE A 109 3.16 5.01 16.72
CA PHE A 109 3.20 4.69 18.15
C PHE A 109 3.86 5.80 18.99
N ASP A 110 4.21 6.94 18.40
CA ASP A 110 4.68 8.11 19.12
C ASP A 110 3.56 8.70 19.98
N THR A 111 3.91 9.27 21.13
CA THR A 111 2.97 10.01 22.00
C THR A 111 2.57 11.36 21.39
N ASN A 112 3.38 11.88 20.48
CA ASN A 112 3.10 13.11 19.74
C ASN A 112 3.38 12.90 18.23
N PRO A 113 2.57 12.08 17.55
CA PRO A 113 2.85 11.74 16.16
C PRO A 113 2.67 12.96 15.25
N TRP A 114 3.55 13.10 14.25
CA TRP A 114 3.53 14.23 13.31
C TRP A 114 2.19 14.36 12.55
N PHE A 115 1.44 13.27 12.43
CA PHE A 115 0.19 13.21 11.68
C PHE A 115 -1.06 13.56 12.48
N LYS A 116 -0.94 13.87 13.77
CA LYS A 116 -2.10 14.19 14.61
C LYS A 116 -2.99 15.28 14.00
N ASP A 117 -2.38 16.26 13.29
CA ASP A 117 -3.07 17.36 12.65
C ASP A 117 -3.73 16.98 11.30
N MET A 118 -3.53 15.75 10.81
CA MET A 118 -4.21 15.24 9.61
C MET A 118 -5.64 14.80 9.89
N PHE A 119 -5.93 14.44 11.15
CA PHE A 119 -7.20 13.86 11.55
C PHE A 119 -7.95 14.80 12.48
N ASP A 120 -9.15 15.23 12.07
CA ASP A 120 -9.93 16.26 12.78
C ASP A 120 -10.31 15.87 14.20
N ASP A 121 -10.35 14.56 14.52
CA ASP A 121 -10.78 14.01 15.80
C ASP A 121 -9.68 13.22 16.53
N PHE A 122 -8.40 13.48 16.21
CA PHE A 122 -7.29 12.85 16.92
C PHE A 122 -7.33 13.16 18.42
N ARG A 123 -7.27 12.11 19.24
CA ARG A 123 -7.26 12.25 20.70
C ARG A 123 -6.50 11.11 21.38
N GLU A 124 -5.95 11.38 22.53
CA GLU A 124 -5.50 10.35 23.46
C GLU A 124 -6.72 9.72 24.15
N LEU A 125 -6.70 8.40 24.30
CA LEU A 125 -7.73 7.67 25.03
C LEU A 125 -7.50 7.73 26.55
N PRO A 126 -8.56 7.84 27.36
CA PRO A 126 -8.44 7.74 28.80
C PRO A 126 -8.01 6.32 29.20
N GLN A 127 -7.36 6.18 30.36
CA GLN A 127 -6.71 4.95 30.80
C GLN A 127 -7.64 3.74 30.90
N ASP A 128 -8.92 3.95 31.18
CA ASP A 128 -9.96 2.90 31.23
C ASP A 128 -10.32 2.32 29.85
N LYS A 129 -9.88 2.98 28.76
CA LYS A 129 -10.02 2.53 27.36
C LYS A 129 -8.74 1.97 26.76
N VAL A 130 -7.64 2.01 27.50
CA VAL A 130 -6.37 1.44 27.08
C VAL A 130 -6.40 -0.07 27.30
N LEU A 131 -5.95 -0.84 26.29
CA LEU A 131 -5.90 -2.30 26.40
C LEU A 131 -4.99 -2.76 27.54
N PRO A 132 -5.32 -3.86 28.23
CA PRO A 132 -4.46 -4.45 29.25
C PRO A 132 -3.06 -4.74 28.71
N GLY A 133 -2.03 -4.30 29.45
CA GLY A 133 -0.62 -4.44 29.07
C GLY A 133 -0.11 -3.34 28.14
N CYS A 134 -0.94 -2.36 27.80
CA CYS A 134 -0.52 -1.13 27.11
C CYS A 134 -0.46 0.05 28.09
N ASP A 135 0.42 1.01 27.79
CA ASP A 135 0.68 2.18 28.64
C ASP A 135 -0.10 3.42 28.20
N GLY A 136 -0.62 3.42 26.98
CA GLY A 136 -1.43 4.50 26.42
C GLY A 136 -2.03 4.12 25.07
N ALA A 137 -2.97 4.92 24.61
CA ALA A 137 -3.57 4.74 23.29
C ALA A 137 -4.07 6.06 22.73
N SER A 138 -4.05 6.17 21.40
CA SER A 138 -4.67 7.26 20.65
C SER A 138 -5.79 6.73 19.76
N GLU A 139 -6.76 7.60 19.46
CA GLU A 139 -7.88 7.30 18.56
C GLU A 139 -8.08 8.44 17.56
N PHE A 140 -8.39 8.09 16.33
CA PHE A 140 -8.76 9.05 15.28
C PHE A 140 -9.62 8.35 14.22
N THR A 141 -10.38 9.12 13.43
CA THR A 141 -11.12 8.57 12.28
C THR A 141 -10.25 8.55 11.05
N SER A 142 -9.97 7.37 10.55
CA SER A 142 -9.25 7.13 9.31
C SER A 142 -10.13 6.39 8.29
N VAL A 143 -9.55 5.92 7.20
CA VAL A 143 -10.23 5.10 6.20
C VAL A 143 -9.68 3.68 6.18
N CYS A 144 -10.58 2.72 5.97
CA CYS A 144 -10.24 1.37 5.55
C CYS A 144 -10.64 1.16 4.09
N ILE A 145 -9.81 0.44 3.35
CA ILE A 145 -9.92 0.24 1.90
C ILE A 145 -10.13 -1.25 1.62
N ASN A 146 -11.26 -1.63 1.04
CA ASN A 146 -11.43 -2.98 0.52
C ASN A 146 -10.64 -3.13 -0.77
N THR A 147 -9.46 -3.72 -0.70
CA THR A 147 -8.54 -3.87 -1.82
C THR A 147 -9.14 -4.69 -2.98
N ALA A 148 -10.06 -5.60 -2.67
CA ALA A 148 -10.76 -6.41 -3.67
C ALA A 148 -11.80 -5.60 -4.49
N ILE A 149 -12.23 -4.46 -3.98
CA ILE A 149 -13.10 -3.50 -4.69
C ILE A 149 -12.26 -2.38 -5.30
N TYR A 150 -11.34 -1.81 -4.53
CA TYR A 150 -10.61 -0.61 -4.90
C TYR A 150 -9.71 -0.82 -6.13
N LEU A 151 -8.98 -1.93 -6.20
CA LEU A 151 -8.11 -2.20 -7.35
C LEU A 151 -8.91 -2.38 -8.66
N PRO A 152 -10.01 -3.19 -8.71
CA PRO A 152 -10.90 -3.22 -9.86
C PRO A 152 -11.56 -1.87 -10.18
N TRP A 153 -11.93 -1.08 -9.17
CA TRP A 153 -12.45 0.27 -9.37
C TRP A 153 -11.42 1.17 -10.09
N LEU A 154 -10.15 1.15 -9.68
CA LEU A 154 -9.09 1.86 -10.39
C LEU A 154 -8.98 1.43 -11.85
N VAL A 155 -9.11 0.13 -12.14
CA VAL A 155 -9.13 -0.37 -13.52
C VAL A 155 -10.31 0.20 -14.30
N GLY A 156 -11.52 0.22 -13.71
CA GLY A 156 -12.69 0.84 -14.32
C GLY A 156 -12.43 2.31 -14.70
N GLN A 157 -11.88 3.09 -13.79
CA GLN A 157 -11.53 4.49 -14.02
C GLN A 157 -10.47 4.66 -15.14
N LEU A 158 -9.51 3.74 -15.22
CA LEU A 158 -8.50 3.74 -16.28
C LEU A 158 -9.13 3.46 -17.66
N LEU A 159 -10.02 2.48 -17.74
CA LEU A 159 -10.73 2.14 -19.00
C LEU A 159 -11.60 3.31 -19.46
N GLU A 160 -12.34 3.96 -18.57
CA GLU A 160 -13.13 5.16 -18.85
C GLU A 160 -12.26 6.31 -19.41
N ASN A 161 -11.01 6.41 -18.93
CA ASN A 161 -10.05 7.39 -19.43
C ASN A 161 -9.33 6.97 -20.72
N GLY A 162 -9.64 5.79 -21.29
CA GLY A 162 -9.04 5.28 -22.53
C GLY A 162 -7.70 4.58 -22.35
N VAL A 163 -7.29 4.27 -21.12
CA VAL A 163 -6.08 3.49 -20.85
C VAL A 163 -6.31 2.02 -21.23
N GLN A 164 -5.33 1.41 -21.87
CA GLN A 164 -5.36 -0.02 -22.18
C GLN A 164 -4.55 -0.81 -21.17
N LEU A 165 -5.10 -1.93 -20.72
CA LEU A 165 -4.42 -2.85 -19.81
C LEU A 165 -4.08 -4.15 -20.53
N LYS A 166 -2.86 -4.62 -20.38
CA LYS A 166 -2.34 -5.84 -21.01
C LYS A 166 -1.61 -6.70 -19.99
N ARG A 167 -2.01 -7.97 -19.87
CA ARG A 167 -1.25 -8.94 -19.07
C ARG A 167 0.01 -9.35 -19.85
N GLY A 168 1.15 -9.26 -19.20
CA GLY A 168 2.42 -9.64 -19.78
C GLY A 168 3.56 -9.61 -18.78
N VAL A 169 4.56 -10.44 -19.01
CA VAL A 169 5.80 -10.48 -18.25
C VAL A 169 6.86 -9.68 -19.00
N VAL A 170 7.54 -8.78 -18.31
CA VAL A 170 8.64 -7.98 -18.84
C VAL A 170 9.90 -8.38 -18.06
N SER A 171 10.89 -8.89 -18.75
CA SER A 171 12.15 -9.35 -18.16
C SER A 171 13.23 -8.27 -18.13
N ASP A 172 13.15 -7.30 -19.04
CA ASP A 172 14.04 -6.16 -19.11
C ASP A 172 13.23 -4.88 -19.38
N ILE A 173 13.53 -3.82 -18.68
CA ILE A 173 12.77 -2.55 -18.77
C ILE A 173 12.79 -1.96 -20.18
N ARG A 174 13.83 -2.23 -20.97
CA ARG A 174 13.95 -1.78 -22.36
C ARG A 174 12.86 -2.37 -23.29
N GLU A 175 12.31 -3.55 -22.95
CA GLU A 175 11.21 -4.16 -23.69
C GLU A 175 9.96 -3.28 -23.64
N ALA A 176 9.74 -2.57 -22.53
CA ALA A 176 8.58 -1.70 -22.32
C ALA A 176 8.43 -0.63 -23.43
N LYS A 177 9.55 -0.22 -24.04
CA LYS A 177 9.54 0.74 -25.15
C LYS A 177 8.62 0.30 -26.32
N ARG A 178 8.40 -1.01 -26.52
CA ARG A 178 7.63 -1.59 -27.61
C ARG A 178 6.24 -2.09 -27.22
N LEU A 179 5.80 -1.86 -25.98
CA LEU A 179 4.58 -2.47 -25.43
C LEU A 179 3.35 -1.56 -25.49
N SER A 180 3.47 -0.36 -26.07
CA SER A 180 2.29 0.50 -26.29
C SER A 180 1.28 -0.19 -27.20
N HIS A 181 0.00 -0.12 -26.84
CA HIS A 181 -1.11 -0.65 -27.64
C HIS A 181 -1.25 0.02 -29.02
N THR A 182 -0.67 1.19 -29.18
CA THR A 182 -0.70 1.93 -30.47
C THR A 182 0.39 1.50 -31.44
N GLY A 183 1.33 0.65 -31.02
CA GLY A 183 2.52 0.30 -31.80
C GLY A 183 3.60 1.39 -31.86
N ARG A 184 3.33 2.59 -31.33
CA ARG A 184 4.33 3.66 -31.24
C ARG A 184 5.30 3.36 -30.07
N PRO A 185 6.61 3.62 -30.23
CA PRO A 185 7.53 3.48 -29.14
C PRO A 185 7.16 4.35 -27.93
N ALA A 186 7.30 3.80 -26.71
CA ALA A 186 7.08 4.59 -25.52
C ALA A 186 8.16 5.68 -25.37
N THR A 187 7.72 6.89 -25.08
CA THR A 187 8.59 8.02 -24.74
C THR A 187 8.86 8.09 -23.25
N LEU A 188 7.92 7.53 -22.46
CA LEU A 188 7.98 7.45 -21.01
C LEU A 188 7.62 6.02 -20.56
N ILE A 189 8.37 5.52 -19.60
CA ILE A 189 8.08 4.23 -18.94
C ILE A 189 7.93 4.52 -17.45
N ILE A 190 6.81 4.14 -16.85
CA ILE A 190 6.62 4.22 -15.41
C ILE A 190 6.89 2.85 -14.82
N ASN A 191 7.96 2.71 -14.06
CA ASN A 191 8.30 1.47 -13.38
C ASN A 191 7.66 1.43 -11.99
N ALA A 192 6.57 0.67 -11.87
CA ALA A 192 5.84 0.42 -10.63
C ALA A 192 5.79 -1.10 -10.33
N THR A 193 6.89 -1.82 -10.63
CA THR A 193 6.93 -3.30 -10.54
C THR A 193 7.14 -3.83 -9.12
N GLY A 194 7.22 -2.96 -8.10
CA GLY A 194 7.38 -3.38 -6.71
C GLY A 194 8.62 -4.27 -6.52
N LEU A 195 8.48 -5.44 -5.89
CA LEU A 195 9.57 -6.41 -5.73
C LEU A 195 10.16 -6.89 -7.07
N GLY A 196 9.40 -6.83 -8.17
CA GLY A 196 9.90 -7.15 -9.50
C GLY A 196 11.11 -6.31 -9.91
N SER A 197 11.26 -5.08 -9.38
CA SER A 197 12.42 -4.21 -9.65
C SER A 197 13.76 -4.82 -9.21
N TYR A 198 13.74 -5.76 -8.26
CA TYR A 198 14.95 -6.51 -7.84
C TYR A 198 15.54 -7.34 -9.00
N LYS A 199 14.68 -7.98 -9.80
CA LYS A 199 15.09 -8.89 -10.89
C LYS A 199 14.99 -8.26 -12.27
N LEU A 200 14.26 -7.15 -12.44
CA LEU A 200 13.99 -6.52 -13.74
C LEU A 200 15.29 -6.06 -14.40
N GLY A 201 15.61 -6.63 -15.56
CA GLY A 201 16.78 -6.24 -16.36
C GLY A 201 16.78 -4.74 -16.66
N GLY A 202 17.95 -4.11 -16.64
CA GLY A 202 18.10 -2.67 -16.78
C GLY A 202 17.75 -1.85 -15.52
N VAL A 203 17.19 -2.48 -14.47
CA VAL A 203 16.94 -1.87 -13.15
C VAL A 203 17.77 -2.57 -12.08
N LYS A 204 17.50 -3.86 -11.82
CA LYS A 204 18.21 -4.73 -10.86
C LYS A 204 18.52 -4.03 -9.53
N ASP A 205 17.48 -3.44 -8.92
CA ASP A 205 17.64 -2.70 -7.68
C ASP A 205 17.84 -3.65 -6.48
N THR A 206 19.10 -3.85 -6.11
CA THR A 206 19.51 -4.73 -5.01
C THR A 206 19.14 -4.20 -3.62
N ASN A 207 18.70 -2.94 -3.52
CA ASN A 207 18.16 -2.39 -2.28
C ASN A 207 16.74 -2.91 -1.98
N MET A 208 16.06 -3.54 -2.96
CA MET A 208 14.75 -4.13 -2.76
C MET A 208 14.84 -5.42 -1.95
N TYR A 209 13.97 -5.57 -0.97
CA TYR A 209 13.78 -6.80 -0.19
C TYR A 209 12.31 -7.00 0.18
N PRO A 210 11.86 -8.27 0.32
CA PRO A 210 10.52 -8.54 0.80
C PRO A 210 10.44 -8.38 2.31
N ALA A 211 9.29 -7.95 2.82
CA ALA A 211 8.90 -8.22 4.19
C ALA A 211 7.59 -9.02 4.17
N ARG A 212 7.72 -10.32 4.46
CA ARG A 212 6.58 -11.23 4.47
C ARG A 212 5.60 -10.84 5.58
N GLY A 213 4.33 -10.76 5.23
CA GLY A 213 3.25 -10.50 6.15
C GLY A 213 2.16 -11.53 6.00
N GLN A 214 1.91 -12.31 7.06
CA GLN A 214 0.78 -13.23 7.11
C GLN A 214 -0.41 -12.58 7.80
N VAL A 215 -1.59 -12.77 7.22
CA VAL A 215 -2.87 -12.27 7.74
C VAL A 215 -3.97 -13.33 7.60
N ILE A 216 -5.02 -13.16 8.38
CA ILE A 216 -6.24 -13.97 8.29
C ILE A 216 -7.38 -13.07 7.85
N VAL A 217 -8.16 -13.51 6.89
CA VAL A 217 -9.41 -12.84 6.50
C VAL A 217 -10.56 -13.63 7.14
N VAL A 218 -11.39 -12.94 7.90
CA VAL A 218 -12.56 -13.53 8.55
C VAL A 218 -13.84 -12.80 8.12
N ARG A 219 -15.01 -13.47 8.24
CA ARG A 219 -16.33 -12.84 7.99
C ARG A 219 -16.79 -11.96 9.14
N ASN A 220 -16.22 -12.20 10.33
CA ASN A 220 -16.49 -11.38 11.51
C ASN A 220 -16.11 -9.92 11.25
N GLU A 221 -16.75 -9.01 11.95
CA GLU A 221 -16.51 -7.57 11.83
C GLU A 221 -15.93 -6.98 13.11
N VAL A 222 -15.21 -5.89 13.00
CA VAL A 222 -14.70 -5.09 14.12
C VAL A 222 -15.20 -3.66 13.99
N ASP A 223 -15.63 -3.06 15.11
CA ASP A 223 -16.16 -1.70 15.11
C ASP A 223 -15.10 -0.64 14.83
N SER A 224 -13.86 -0.92 15.21
CA SER A 224 -12.72 -0.02 15.02
C SER A 224 -11.49 -0.78 14.54
N MET A 225 -10.67 -0.13 13.75
CA MET A 225 -9.31 -0.61 13.49
C MET A 225 -8.52 -0.62 14.79
N LEU A 226 -7.75 -1.68 15.01
CA LEU A 226 -6.89 -1.86 16.16
C LEU A 226 -5.45 -2.04 15.71
N PHE A 227 -4.53 -1.36 16.39
CA PHE A 227 -3.09 -1.58 16.27
C PHE A 227 -2.45 -1.60 17.64
N VAL A 228 -1.50 -2.53 17.86
CA VAL A 228 -0.68 -2.57 19.09
C VAL A 228 0.80 -2.55 18.69
N SER A 229 1.61 -1.79 19.43
CA SER A 229 3.02 -1.53 19.10
C SER A 229 3.90 -2.78 19.09
N GLY A 230 3.49 -3.86 19.72
CA GLY A 230 4.23 -5.13 19.73
C GLY A 230 3.46 -6.26 20.39
N THR A 231 4.09 -7.40 20.51
CA THR A 231 3.51 -8.61 21.11
C THR A 231 4.49 -9.28 22.07
N GLU A 232 4.03 -10.31 22.80
CA GLU A 232 4.91 -11.18 23.61
C GLU A 232 5.49 -12.34 22.75
N ASP A 233 5.04 -12.51 21.51
CA ASP A 233 5.42 -13.64 20.64
C ASP A 233 6.70 -13.37 19.84
N GLY A 234 7.24 -12.16 19.89
CA GLY A 234 8.51 -11.79 19.26
C GLY A 234 8.43 -10.58 18.32
N ALA A 235 9.60 -10.13 17.88
CA ALA A 235 9.75 -8.90 17.10
C ALA A 235 9.10 -8.97 15.70
N ASN A 236 8.96 -10.17 15.14
CA ASN A 236 8.35 -10.36 13.81
C ASN A 236 6.83 -10.50 13.85
N GLU A 237 6.21 -10.36 15.00
CA GLU A 237 4.78 -10.51 15.20
C GLU A 237 4.11 -9.15 15.42
N ALA A 238 2.91 -8.98 14.92
CA ALA A 238 2.13 -7.75 15.04
C ALA A 238 0.68 -8.05 15.47
N VAL A 239 0.01 -7.07 16.07
CA VAL A 239 -1.41 -7.13 16.39
C VAL A 239 -2.12 -6.00 15.68
N TYR A 240 -2.97 -6.36 14.74
CA TYR A 240 -3.90 -5.40 14.12
C TYR A 240 -5.15 -6.08 13.61
N ALA A 241 -6.24 -5.35 13.61
CA ALA A 241 -7.50 -5.74 13.00
C ALA A 241 -8.12 -4.53 12.29
N MET A 242 -8.76 -4.76 11.15
CA MET A 242 -9.49 -3.72 10.43
C MET A 242 -10.59 -4.32 9.57
N ASN A 243 -11.69 -3.59 9.40
CA ASN A 243 -12.85 -4.04 8.66
C ASN A 243 -12.82 -3.51 7.22
N ARG A 244 -13.03 -4.38 6.24
CA ARG A 244 -13.20 -3.98 4.83
C ARG A 244 -14.65 -3.65 4.53
N ALA A 245 -14.88 -2.62 3.71
CA ALA A 245 -16.21 -2.23 3.27
C ALA A 245 -16.94 -3.33 2.48
N ALA A 246 -18.25 -3.19 2.37
CA ALA A 246 -19.12 -3.98 1.49
C ALA A 246 -18.97 -5.50 1.68
N GLY A 247 -18.96 -5.96 2.93
CA GLY A 247 -18.89 -7.38 3.27
C GLY A 247 -17.51 -8.02 3.02
N GLY A 248 -16.46 -7.23 2.91
CA GLY A 248 -15.07 -7.71 2.74
C GLY A 248 -14.49 -8.42 3.96
N GLY A 249 -15.22 -8.46 5.07
CA GLY A 249 -14.81 -9.06 6.33
C GLY A 249 -13.70 -8.29 7.04
N ALA A 250 -13.14 -8.85 8.10
CA ALA A 250 -12.02 -8.26 8.81
C ALA A 250 -10.69 -8.91 8.42
N ILE A 251 -9.65 -8.08 8.35
CA ILE A 251 -8.26 -8.51 8.26
C ILE A 251 -7.69 -8.57 9.68
N LEU A 252 -7.18 -9.72 10.05
CA LEU A 252 -6.51 -9.96 11.32
C LEU A 252 -5.02 -10.18 11.06
N GLY A 253 -4.17 -9.43 11.69
CA GLY A 253 -2.73 -9.51 11.47
C GLY A 253 -1.90 -9.50 12.73
N GLY A 254 -0.68 -9.83 12.66
CA GLY A 254 0.00 -10.44 11.53
C GLY A 254 1.47 -10.62 11.81
N THR A 255 2.26 -10.74 10.75
CA THR A 255 3.72 -10.86 10.86
C THR A 255 4.45 -9.79 10.03
N PHE A 256 5.74 -9.59 10.38
CA PHE A 256 6.68 -8.77 9.65
C PHE A 256 8.04 -9.49 9.58
N GLU A 257 8.27 -10.27 8.55
CA GLU A 257 9.46 -11.10 8.40
C GLU A 257 10.33 -10.57 7.25
N ALA A 258 11.26 -9.66 7.59
CA ALA A 258 12.17 -9.05 6.63
C ALA A 258 13.08 -10.08 5.95
N GLY A 259 13.27 -9.97 4.65
CA GLY A 259 14.11 -10.87 3.85
C GLY A 259 13.49 -12.22 3.51
N THR A 260 12.30 -12.53 3.99
CA THR A 260 11.62 -13.81 3.74
C THR A 260 10.80 -13.76 2.45
N TRP A 261 11.12 -14.68 1.52
CA TRP A 261 10.46 -14.79 0.19
C TRP A 261 9.35 -15.85 0.14
N ASP A 262 9.11 -16.58 1.22
CA ASP A 262 8.05 -17.58 1.28
C ASP A 262 6.66 -16.92 1.23
N THR A 263 5.81 -17.39 0.32
CA THR A 263 4.44 -16.88 0.13
C THR A 263 3.38 -17.83 0.67
N GLN A 264 3.77 -18.95 1.28
CA GLN A 264 2.82 -19.91 1.84
C GLN A 264 2.41 -19.49 3.25
N PRO A 265 1.10 -19.47 3.56
CA PRO A 265 0.64 -19.25 4.93
C PRO A 265 1.02 -20.43 5.84
N ASP A 266 1.60 -20.13 7.01
CA ASP A 266 1.90 -21.10 8.04
C ASP A 266 0.72 -21.27 9.01
N PRO A 267 0.20 -22.52 9.21
CA PRO A 267 -0.97 -22.74 10.08
C PRO A 267 -0.73 -22.40 11.55
N THR A 268 0.49 -22.61 12.06
CA THR A 268 0.84 -22.30 13.45
C THR A 268 0.83 -20.80 13.69
N THR A 269 1.41 -20.05 12.77
CA THR A 269 1.37 -18.56 12.77
C THR A 269 -0.08 -18.07 12.67
N ALA A 270 -0.90 -18.68 11.81
CA ALA A 270 -2.31 -18.32 11.70
C ALA A 270 -3.04 -18.50 13.03
N LEU A 271 -2.84 -19.60 13.73
CA LEU A 271 -3.43 -19.85 15.03
C LEU A 271 -2.97 -18.82 16.08
N ARG A 272 -1.67 -18.46 16.10
CA ARG A 272 -1.14 -17.40 17.00
C ARG A 272 -1.81 -16.06 16.72
N ILE A 273 -1.93 -15.65 15.45
CA ILE A 273 -2.59 -14.38 15.07
C ILE A 273 -4.03 -14.38 15.58
N MET A 274 -4.81 -15.43 15.29
CA MET A 274 -6.21 -15.53 15.74
C MET A 274 -6.32 -15.50 17.26
N SER A 275 -5.48 -16.26 17.98
CA SER A 275 -5.47 -16.31 19.45
C SER A 275 -5.17 -14.93 20.08
N ARG A 276 -4.23 -14.18 19.51
CA ARG A 276 -3.92 -12.82 19.96
C ARG A 276 -5.09 -11.86 19.78
N ILE A 277 -5.71 -11.89 18.60
CA ILE A 277 -6.83 -11.01 18.29
C ILE A 277 -8.01 -11.28 19.22
N VAL A 278 -8.42 -12.53 19.38
CA VAL A 278 -9.55 -12.85 20.28
C VAL A 278 -9.24 -12.57 21.75
N LYS A 279 -7.97 -12.54 22.15
CA LYS A 279 -7.55 -12.15 23.51
C LYS A 279 -7.74 -10.63 23.73
N VAL A 280 -7.42 -9.80 22.77
CA VAL A 280 -7.53 -8.32 22.90
C VAL A 280 -8.88 -7.79 22.44
N ARG A 281 -9.58 -8.51 21.58
CA ARG A 281 -10.91 -8.18 21.04
C ARG A 281 -11.80 -9.44 21.07
N PRO A 282 -12.21 -9.91 22.25
CA PRO A 282 -13.06 -11.10 22.40
C PRO A 282 -14.44 -10.93 21.71
N ASP A 283 -14.89 -9.70 21.57
CA ASP A 283 -16.12 -9.30 20.89
C ASP A 283 -16.17 -9.76 19.42
N ILE A 284 -15.05 -9.76 18.71
CA ILE A 284 -15.00 -10.21 17.30
C ILE A 284 -15.46 -11.67 17.11
N ALA A 285 -15.27 -12.48 18.14
CA ALA A 285 -15.63 -13.91 18.14
C ALA A 285 -16.86 -14.23 19.02
N GLY A 286 -17.64 -13.20 19.42
CA GLY A 286 -18.77 -13.40 20.30
C GLY A 286 -18.43 -13.98 21.67
N GLY A 287 -17.15 -13.90 22.09
CA GLY A 287 -16.65 -14.52 23.32
C GLY A 287 -16.27 -15.99 23.20
N GLU A 288 -16.43 -16.63 22.04
CA GLU A 288 -16.17 -18.07 21.83
C GLU A 288 -14.70 -18.38 21.50
N GLY A 289 -13.80 -17.42 21.68
CA GLY A 289 -12.38 -17.56 21.35
C GLY A 289 -12.15 -17.80 19.86
N VAL A 290 -11.09 -18.53 19.50
CA VAL A 290 -10.76 -18.79 18.09
C VAL A 290 -11.86 -19.56 17.35
N ALA A 291 -12.65 -20.37 18.03
CA ALA A 291 -13.74 -21.14 17.41
C ALA A 291 -14.88 -20.24 16.87
N GLY A 292 -15.07 -19.04 17.43
CA GLY A 292 -16.05 -18.08 16.95
C GLY A 292 -15.62 -17.30 15.71
N LEU A 293 -14.39 -17.51 15.19
CA LEU A 293 -13.91 -16.85 13.99
C LEU A 293 -14.31 -17.62 12.72
N SER A 294 -15.09 -16.99 11.84
CA SER A 294 -15.47 -17.53 10.53
C SER A 294 -14.38 -17.22 9.50
N VAL A 295 -13.37 -18.07 9.40
CA VAL A 295 -12.21 -17.87 8.52
C VAL A 295 -12.62 -18.00 7.04
N VAL A 296 -12.30 -16.98 6.25
CA VAL A 296 -12.44 -16.96 4.79
C VAL A 296 -11.17 -17.50 4.12
N ARG A 297 -10.01 -17.00 4.56
CA ARG A 297 -8.71 -17.46 4.05
C ARG A 297 -7.55 -17.09 4.96
N HIS A 298 -6.50 -17.87 4.89
CA HIS A 298 -5.16 -17.51 5.31
C HIS A 298 -4.42 -16.89 4.11
N ALA A 299 -3.63 -15.87 4.34
CA ALA A 299 -2.93 -15.18 3.25
C ALA A 299 -1.53 -14.71 3.70
N ALA A 300 -0.55 -14.85 2.81
CA ALA A 300 0.78 -14.30 3.01
C ALA A 300 1.19 -13.51 1.77
N GLY A 301 1.60 -12.26 1.98
CA GLY A 301 2.03 -11.36 0.93
C GLY A 301 3.38 -10.73 1.24
N LEU A 302 4.12 -10.39 0.20
CA LEU A 302 5.46 -9.84 0.29
C LEU A 302 5.42 -8.31 0.11
N ARG A 303 5.57 -7.56 1.21
CA ARG A 303 5.65 -6.09 1.16
C ARG A 303 6.95 -5.68 0.46
N PRO A 304 6.89 -4.77 -0.54
CA PRO A 304 8.06 -4.38 -1.33
C PRO A 304 8.87 -3.29 -0.63
N TYR A 305 9.67 -3.67 0.36
CA TYR A 305 10.57 -2.73 1.05
C TYR A 305 11.81 -2.43 0.22
N ARG A 306 12.39 -1.25 0.46
CA ARG A 306 13.64 -0.81 -0.15
C ARG A 306 14.50 -0.09 0.88
N HIS A 307 15.76 -0.46 0.96
CA HIS A 307 16.74 0.30 1.72
C HIS A 307 16.88 1.71 1.13
N GLY A 308 16.81 2.72 1.97
CA GLY A 308 16.83 4.12 1.55
C GLY A 308 15.46 4.69 1.12
N GLY A 309 14.35 3.97 1.41
CA GLY A 309 12.99 4.44 1.14
C GLY A 309 12.49 4.18 -0.28
N ALA A 310 11.29 4.67 -0.58
CA ALA A 310 10.69 4.52 -1.91
C ALA A 310 11.48 5.26 -2.97
N ARG A 311 11.56 4.67 -4.16
CA ARG A 311 12.21 5.26 -5.32
C ARG A 311 11.17 5.96 -6.19
N VAL A 312 11.12 7.30 -6.14
CA VAL A 312 10.24 8.14 -6.95
C VAL A 312 11.10 9.17 -7.67
N GLU A 313 11.64 8.79 -8.84
CA GLU A 313 12.60 9.62 -9.58
C GLU A 313 12.65 9.27 -11.07
N ALA A 314 13.22 10.17 -11.89
CA ALA A 314 13.45 9.92 -13.30
C ALA A 314 14.87 9.42 -13.57
N GLU A 315 14.98 8.47 -14.49
CA GLU A 315 16.23 7.96 -15.04
C GLU A 315 16.19 7.99 -16.57
N LYS A 316 17.21 8.55 -17.21
CA LYS A 316 17.28 8.58 -18.67
C LYS A 316 17.74 7.21 -19.18
N MET A 317 16.90 6.53 -19.95
CA MET A 317 17.24 5.23 -20.54
C MET A 317 18.01 5.39 -21.86
N ASP A 318 17.53 6.28 -22.72
CA ASP A 318 18.17 6.68 -23.99
C ASP A 318 17.74 8.12 -24.34
N ASP A 319 18.16 8.62 -25.51
CA ASP A 319 17.88 10.01 -25.90
C ASP A 319 16.39 10.32 -26.08
N MET A 320 15.57 9.30 -26.32
CA MET A 320 14.13 9.44 -26.58
C MET A 320 13.23 8.95 -25.43
N THR A 321 13.75 8.11 -24.55
CA THR A 321 12.96 7.42 -23.52
C THR A 321 13.49 7.70 -22.12
N THR A 322 12.60 8.13 -21.24
CA THR A 322 12.86 8.30 -19.81
C THR A 322 12.05 7.29 -19.03
N VAL A 323 12.67 6.67 -18.03
CA VAL A 323 12.00 5.85 -17.02
C VAL A 323 11.71 6.72 -15.80
N VAL A 324 10.50 6.63 -15.30
CA VAL A 324 10.11 7.21 -14.00
C VAL A 324 9.82 6.04 -13.07
N HIS A 325 10.59 5.93 -12.01
CA HIS A 325 10.42 4.90 -10.99
C HIS A 325 9.34 5.32 -9.98
N ASN A 326 8.55 4.37 -9.50
CA ASN A 326 7.57 4.54 -8.43
C ASN A 326 7.35 3.21 -7.72
N TYR A 327 8.31 2.79 -6.89
CA TYR A 327 8.28 1.51 -6.18
C TYR A 327 9.05 1.57 -4.85
N GLY A 328 8.99 0.50 -4.06
CA GLY A 328 9.75 0.39 -2.81
C GLY A 328 9.02 0.93 -1.58
N HIS A 329 7.69 1.07 -1.62
CA HIS A 329 6.85 1.67 -0.58
C HIS A 329 6.64 0.80 0.66
N GLY A 330 7.16 -0.42 0.69
CA GLY A 330 7.03 -1.30 1.85
C GLY A 330 5.57 -1.54 2.26
N GLY A 331 5.25 -1.21 3.51
CA GLY A 331 3.90 -1.37 4.07
C GLY A 331 2.95 -0.20 3.83
N TRP A 332 3.42 0.93 3.28
CA TRP A 332 2.64 2.18 3.18
C TRP A 332 2.18 2.56 1.75
N GLY A 333 2.28 1.63 0.80
CA GLY A 333 1.98 1.89 -0.61
C GLY A 333 0.57 2.42 -0.89
N TYR A 334 -0.46 2.05 -0.12
CA TYR A 334 -1.81 2.60 -0.26
C TYR A 334 -1.90 4.03 0.27
N GLN A 335 -1.41 4.26 1.48
CA GLN A 335 -1.50 5.57 2.12
C GLN A 335 -0.55 6.62 1.55
N GLY A 336 0.42 6.23 0.71
CA GLY A 336 1.27 7.13 -0.06
C GLY A 336 0.92 7.20 -1.55
N SER A 337 -0.08 6.45 -2.03
CA SER A 337 -0.30 6.18 -3.45
C SER A 337 -0.54 7.43 -4.31
N TYR A 338 -1.42 8.33 -3.90
CA TYR A 338 -1.73 9.54 -4.65
C TYR A 338 -0.61 10.58 -4.58
N GLY A 339 0.03 10.74 -3.43
CA GLY A 339 1.15 11.65 -3.28
C GLY A 339 2.33 11.23 -4.16
N CYS A 340 2.72 9.96 -4.12
CA CYS A 340 3.75 9.42 -5.03
C CYS A 340 3.34 9.55 -6.50
N ALA A 341 2.07 9.30 -6.84
CA ALA A 341 1.59 9.44 -8.21
C ALA A 341 1.59 10.90 -8.68
N LYS A 342 1.30 11.88 -7.81
CA LYS A 342 1.47 13.32 -8.13
C LYS A 342 2.93 13.64 -8.42
N SER A 343 3.86 13.15 -7.59
CA SER A 343 5.30 13.31 -7.87
C SER A 343 5.69 12.70 -9.23
N VAL A 344 5.12 11.56 -9.60
CA VAL A 344 5.30 10.98 -10.96
C VAL A 344 4.81 11.95 -12.04
N VAL A 345 3.62 12.56 -11.88
CA VAL A 345 3.09 13.55 -12.83
C VAL A 345 4.03 14.76 -12.95
N GLU A 346 4.48 15.32 -11.83
CA GLU A 346 5.41 16.45 -11.81
C GLU A 346 6.74 16.12 -12.51
N ILE A 347 7.27 14.92 -12.29
CA ILE A 347 8.48 14.45 -12.96
C ILE A 347 8.25 14.36 -14.48
N VAL A 348 7.13 13.80 -14.91
CA VAL A 348 6.75 13.70 -16.33
C VAL A 348 6.66 15.08 -16.96
N ASP A 349 6.06 16.05 -16.28
CA ASP A 349 5.94 17.43 -16.78
C ASP A 349 7.32 18.11 -16.91
N LYS A 350 8.22 17.96 -15.93
CA LYS A 350 9.61 18.44 -16.01
C LYS A 350 10.38 17.81 -17.18
N VAL A 351 10.21 16.51 -17.44
CA VAL A 351 10.81 15.82 -18.58
C VAL A 351 10.32 16.39 -19.91
N ARG A 352 9.02 16.69 -20.03
CA ARG A 352 8.44 17.34 -21.21
C ARG A 352 9.01 18.74 -21.48
N GLU A 353 9.08 19.55 -20.43
CA GLU A 353 9.63 20.91 -20.53
C GLU A 353 11.08 20.88 -21.00
N GLY A 354 11.90 19.98 -20.41
CA GLY A 354 13.30 19.82 -20.81
C GLY A 354 13.44 19.42 -22.28
N ARG A 355 12.60 18.50 -22.79
CA ARG A 355 12.60 18.11 -24.21
C ARG A 355 12.12 19.22 -25.14
N THR A 356 11.24 20.11 -24.69
CA THR A 356 10.78 21.25 -25.47
C THR A 356 11.90 22.28 -25.63
N ARG A 357 12.61 22.62 -24.54
CA ARG A 357 13.73 23.56 -24.56
C ARG A 357 14.91 23.07 -25.40
N ALA A 358 15.17 21.74 -25.42
CA ALA A 358 16.26 21.16 -26.23
C ALA A 358 15.97 21.15 -27.75
N LYS A 359 14.75 21.50 -28.19
CA LYS A 359 14.34 21.56 -29.60
C LYS A 359 14.25 23.01 -30.12
N LEU A 360 14.36 24.00 -29.27
CA LEU A 360 14.45 25.43 -29.58
C LEU A 360 15.92 25.88 -29.67
#